data_517fb3e490ae55be9d864470e5c04040
#
_entry.id   517fb3e490ae55be9d864470e5c04040
#
_cell.length_a   1.000
_cell.length_b   1.000
_cell.length_c   1.000
_cell.angle_alpha   90.00
_cell.angle_beta   90.00
_cell.angle_gamma   90.00
#
_symmetry.space_group_name_H-M   'P 1'
#
loop_
_entity.id
_entity.type
_entity.pdbx_description
1 polymer ?
#
loop_
_entity_poly.entity_id
_entity_poly.type
_entity_poly.pdbx_seq_one_letter_code
_entity_poly.pdbx_strand_id
1 'polypeptide(L)'
;MKILVLNCGSSSIKYQLLEMENANSSRLLAKGLLERIGLEMGEFTHKYNGEKYYEQLPIPNHTEGIKLVLKALVDPKMGVIKDLKEIDAVGHRVAHGGELFPKSVLIDKKVVEGIESLTDLAPLHNPGSLQGIHAMEEVLPGIPMAAVFDTSFHSTMPPEAYLYAVPYEYYDKYRVRRYGFHGTSHKDVAEKAAAFVGKDWKQSKIVTCHLGSGASIAAVEYGKSVETSMGFTPVEGLVMGSRTGDLDVGAFMYIMDKEGLTTKEMNTLVNKKSGLVGITGGKQDM
;
A
#
# COMPACT_ATOMS: atom_id res chain seq x y z
N MET A 1 -6.37 -23.06 4.37
CA MET A 1 -5.01 -22.43 4.32
C MET A 1 -5.06 -21.14 5.11
N LYS A 2 -4.11 -20.93 6.01
CA LYS A 2 -4.03 -19.68 6.81
C LYS A 2 -2.94 -18.76 6.24
N ILE A 3 -3.32 -17.54 5.90
CA ILE A 3 -2.42 -16.56 5.30
C ILE A 3 -2.30 -15.34 6.22
N LEU A 4 -1.08 -14.99 6.58
CA LEU A 4 -0.79 -13.72 7.25
C LEU A 4 -0.54 -12.64 6.20
N VAL A 5 -1.34 -11.59 6.21
CA VAL A 5 -1.17 -10.43 5.32
C VAL A 5 -0.53 -9.30 6.10
N LEU A 6 0.55 -8.75 5.58
CA LEU A 6 1.32 -7.66 6.16
C LEU A 6 1.34 -6.43 5.24
N ASN A 7 1.16 -5.27 5.84
CA ASN A 7 1.34 -3.97 5.21
C ASN A 7 2.24 -3.14 6.13
N CYS A 8 3.52 -3.10 5.80
CA CYS A 8 4.54 -2.41 6.56
C CYS A 8 4.79 -1.02 5.97
N GLY A 9 4.53 0.01 6.77
CA GLY A 9 4.94 1.39 6.50
C GLY A 9 6.23 1.73 7.24
N SER A 10 6.72 2.95 7.11
CA SER A 10 7.98 3.40 7.75
C SER A 10 7.97 3.29 9.28
N SER A 11 6.80 3.44 9.92
CA SER A 11 6.64 3.40 11.37
C SER A 11 5.39 2.64 11.82
N SER A 12 4.87 1.75 10.98
CA SER A 12 3.65 1.00 11.28
C SER A 12 3.62 -0.37 10.61
N ILE A 13 2.91 -1.31 11.21
CA ILE A 13 2.59 -2.61 10.63
C ILE A 13 1.09 -2.83 10.79
N LYS A 14 0.37 -2.95 9.67
CA LYS A 14 -1.01 -3.46 9.64
C LYS A 14 -0.98 -4.93 9.26
N TYR A 15 -1.76 -5.75 9.95
CA TYR A 15 -1.81 -7.17 9.63
C TYR A 15 -3.22 -7.74 9.72
N GLN A 16 -3.43 -8.83 8.99
CA GLN A 16 -4.60 -9.68 9.06
C GLN A 16 -4.18 -11.14 8.95
N LEU A 17 -4.73 -12.01 9.79
CA LEU A 17 -4.66 -13.45 9.60
C LEU A 17 -5.99 -13.93 9.02
N LEU A 18 -5.92 -14.50 7.84
CA LEU A 18 -7.07 -14.99 7.08
C LEU A 18 -7.03 -16.51 6.98
N GLU A 19 -8.16 -17.16 7.20
CA GLU A 19 -8.35 -18.56 6.84
C GLU A 19 -9.04 -18.60 5.47
N MET A 20 -8.31 -19.08 4.47
CA MET A 20 -8.77 -19.19 3.08
C MET A 20 -9.39 -20.56 2.86
N GLU A 21 -10.66 -20.62 2.52
CA GLU A 21 -11.35 -21.84 2.06
C GLU A 21 -11.04 -22.11 0.59
N ASN A 22 -11.06 -21.06 -0.21
CA ASN A 22 -10.69 -21.05 -1.63
C ASN A 22 -10.23 -19.63 -2.02
N ALA A 23 -9.95 -19.39 -3.30
CA ALA A 23 -9.48 -18.10 -3.80
C ALA A 23 -10.47 -16.93 -3.57
N ASN A 24 -11.75 -17.20 -3.41
CA ASN A 24 -12.82 -16.20 -3.32
C ASN A 24 -13.52 -16.19 -1.95
N SER A 25 -13.16 -17.08 -1.04
CA SER A 25 -13.79 -17.20 0.27
C SER A 25 -12.74 -17.24 1.36
N SER A 26 -12.84 -16.29 2.28
CA SER A 26 -11.93 -16.19 3.43
C SER A 26 -12.68 -15.80 4.68
N ARG A 27 -12.18 -16.27 5.82
CA ARG A 27 -12.61 -15.86 7.15
C ARG A 27 -11.50 -15.09 7.82
N LEU A 28 -11.79 -13.88 8.28
CA LEU A 28 -10.86 -13.11 9.10
C LEU A 28 -10.78 -13.72 10.50
N LEU A 29 -9.61 -14.19 10.88
CA LEU A 29 -9.34 -14.75 12.23
C LEU A 29 -8.92 -13.65 13.20
N ALA A 30 -7.95 -12.83 12.81
CA ALA A 30 -7.48 -11.70 13.59
C ALA A 30 -6.98 -10.58 12.67
N LYS A 31 -6.97 -9.36 13.21
CA LYS A 31 -6.32 -8.20 12.57
C LYS A 31 -5.74 -7.27 13.61
N GLY A 32 -4.78 -6.47 13.21
CA GLY A 32 -4.20 -5.48 14.12
C GLY A 32 -3.37 -4.43 13.44
N LEU A 33 -2.87 -3.56 14.29
CA LEU A 33 -2.10 -2.39 13.92
C LEU A 33 -1.04 -2.12 14.99
N LEU A 34 0.20 -1.99 14.54
CA LEU A 34 1.28 -1.43 15.32
C LEU A 34 1.59 -0.06 14.74
N GLU A 35 1.74 0.94 15.60
CA GLU A 35 2.05 2.31 15.23
C GLU A 35 3.20 2.84 16.06
N ARG A 36 3.83 3.92 15.58
CA ARG A 36 4.94 4.60 16.26
C ARG A 36 6.16 3.69 16.48
N ILE A 37 6.39 2.74 15.56
CA ILE A 37 7.58 1.88 15.57
C ILE A 37 8.83 2.76 15.47
N GLY A 38 9.82 2.49 16.32
CA GLY A 38 11.06 3.26 16.41
C GLY A 38 10.98 4.53 17.26
N LEU A 39 9.83 4.83 17.87
CA LEU A 39 9.68 5.87 18.88
C LEU A 39 9.77 5.28 20.29
N GLU A 40 9.88 6.16 21.30
CA GLU A 40 10.01 5.75 22.69
C GLU A 40 8.89 4.80 23.14
N MET A 41 7.65 5.11 22.74
CA MET A 41 6.48 4.26 22.98
C MET A 41 5.74 4.05 21.66
N GLY A 42 5.57 2.78 21.32
CA GLY A 42 4.68 2.33 20.24
C GLY A 42 3.28 2.01 20.76
N GLU A 43 2.39 1.75 19.82
CA GLU A 43 1.00 1.38 20.10
C GLU A 43 0.69 0.06 19.40
N PHE A 44 0.14 -0.89 20.14
CA PHE A 44 -0.27 -2.18 19.62
C PHE A 44 -1.77 -2.39 19.83
N THR A 45 -2.49 -2.56 18.72
CA THR A 45 -3.89 -2.97 18.71
C THR A 45 -4.02 -4.35 18.08
N HIS A 46 -4.66 -5.28 18.77
CA HIS A 46 -5.02 -6.61 18.25
C HIS A 46 -6.53 -6.83 18.39
N LYS A 47 -7.18 -7.26 17.30
CA LYS A 47 -8.62 -7.57 17.26
C LYS A 47 -8.81 -9.03 16.90
N TYR A 48 -9.57 -9.75 17.72
CA TYR A 48 -9.80 -11.20 17.62
C TYR A 48 -11.17 -11.52 18.19
N ASN A 49 -11.89 -12.44 17.60
CA ASN A 49 -13.18 -12.95 18.08
C ASN A 49 -14.20 -11.87 18.54
N GLY A 50 -14.17 -10.69 17.90
CA GLY A 50 -15.01 -9.55 18.30
C GLY A 50 -14.45 -8.68 19.43
N GLU A 51 -13.35 -9.09 20.06
CA GLU A 51 -12.67 -8.37 21.14
C GLU A 51 -11.53 -7.49 20.59
N LYS A 52 -11.08 -6.54 21.42
CA LYS A 52 -9.97 -5.64 21.13
C LYS A 52 -8.99 -5.61 22.32
N TYR A 53 -7.75 -5.97 22.05
CA TYR A 53 -6.62 -5.71 22.93
C TYR A 53 -5.90 -4.44 22.48
N TYR A 54 -5.46 -3.61 23.44
CA TYR A 54 -4.65 -2.42 23.19
C TYR A 54 -3.59 -2.28 24.27
N GLU A 55 -2.36 -2.00 23.85
CA GLU A 55 -1.24 -1.76 24.74
C GLU A 55 -0.30 -0.71 24.15
N GLN A 56 0.28 0.13 25.02
CA GLN A 56 1.42 0.97 24.71
C GLN A 56 2.69 0.34 25.26
N LEU A 57 3.67 0.10 24.40
CA LEU A 57 4.93 -0.55 24.74
C LEU A 57 6.03 -0.12 23.78
N PRO A 58 7.33 -0.24 24.16
CA PRO A 58 8.42 0.01 23.23
C PRO A 58 8.38 -0.99 22.05
N ILE A 59 8.41 -0.47 20.83
CA ILE A 59 8.50 -1.24 19.58
C ILE A 59 9.69 -0.65 18.79
N PRO A 60 10.92 -1.12 19.04
CA PRO A 60 12.11 -0.46 18.52
C PRO A 60 12.28 -0.57 17.01
N ASN A 61 11.78 -1.63 16.39
CA ASN A 61 11.89 -1.87 14.95
C ASN A 61 10.81 -2.82 14.43
N HIS A 62 10.78 -3.08 13.13
CA HIS A 62 9.80 -3.95 12.49
C HIS A 62 9.96 -5.42 12.90
N THR A 63 11.16 -5.91 13.14
CA THR A 63 11.39 -7.29 13.62
C THR A 63 10.70 -7.51 14.96
N GLU A 64 10.89 -6.61 15.93
CA GLU A 64 10.21 -6.70 17.21
C GLU A 64 8.69 -6.52 17.08
N GLY A 65 8.25 -5.65 16.19
CA GLY A 65 6.82 -5.51 15.85
C GLY A 65 6.22 -6.81 15.31
N ILE A 66 6.88 -7.49 14.40
CA ILE A 66 6.42 -8.78 13.86
C ILE A 66 6.42 -9.86 14.93
N LYS A 67 7.45 -9.92 15.79
CA LYS A 67 7.45 -10.84 16.95
C LYS A 67 6.24 -10.64 17.86
N LEU A 68 5.86 -9.38 18.12
CA LEU A 68 4.63 -9.05 18.88
C LEU A 68 3.38 -9.56 18.17
N VAL A 69 3.26 -9.37 16.86
CA VAL A 69 2.14 -9.90 16.07
C VAL A 69 2.05 -11.41 16.20
N LEU A 70 3.16 -12.12 15.95
CA LEU A 70 3.19 -13.58 15.99
C LEU A 70 2.88 -14.11 17.39
N LYS A 71 3.42 -13.46 18.44
CA LYS A 71 3.12 -13.80 19.85
C LYS A 71 1.62 -13.64 20.14
N ALA A 72 1.00 -12.54 19.69
CA ALA A 72 -0.42 -12.31 19.90
C ALA A 72 -1.30 -13.37 19.20
N LEU A 73 -0.90 -13.84 18.00
CA LEU A 73 -1.65 -14.84 17.26
C LEU A 73 -1.73 -16.20 17.96
N VAL A 74 -0.74 -16.55 18.79
CA VAL A 74 -0.67 -17.83 19.55
C VAL A 74 -0.87 -17.66 21.05
N ASP A 75 -1.20 -16.45 21.51
CA ASP A 75 -1.39 -16.17 22.94
C ASP A 75 -2.54 -17.00 23.53
N PRO A 76 -2.41 -17.55 24.76
CA PRO A 76 -3.47 -18.37 25.36
C PRO A 76 -4.81 -17.66 25.57
N LYS A 77 -4.84 -16.32 25.64
CA LYS A 77 -6.05 -15.53 25.90
C LYS A 77 -6.61 -14.89 24.64
N MET A 78 -5.73 -14.32 23.79
CA MET A 78 -6.12 -13.54 22.62
C MET A 78 -5.71 -14.18 21.29
N GLY A 79 -5.06 -15.33 21.31
CA GLY A 79 -4.63 -16.05 20.12
C GLY A 79 -5.79 -16.69 19.36
N VAL A 80 -5.59 -16.89 18.08
CA VAL A 80 -6.55 -17.49 17.14
C VAL A 80 -6.01 -18.73 16.44
N ILE A 81 -4.75 -19.07 16.69
CA ILE A 81 -4.08 -20.29 16.28
C ILE A 81 -3.29 -20.87 17.46
N LYS A 82 -2.98 -22.15 17.42
CA LYS A 82 -2.25 -22.86 18.51
C LYS A 82 -0.75 -22.84 18.31
N ASP A 83 -0.30 -22.86 17.06
CA ASP A 83 1.12 -22.90 16.68
C ASP A 83 1.33 -22.02 15.43
N LEU A 84 2.48 -21.35 15.36
CA LEU A 84 2.86 -20.54 14.19
C LEU A 84 3.00 -21.38 12.91
N LYS A 85 3.23 -22.70 13.03
CA LYS A 85 3.24 -23.64 11.90
C LYS A 85 1.89 -23.76 11.18
N GLU A 86 0.81 -23.26 11.78
CA GLU A 86 -0.49 -23.17 11.12
C GLU A 86 -0.56 -22.04 10.08
N ILE A 87 0.42 -21.14 10.05
CA ILE A 87 0.54 -20.12 9.01
C ILE A 87 1.19 -20.76 7.79
N ASP A 88 0.45 -20.88 6.70
CA ASP A 88 0.90 -21.55 5.49
C ASP A 88 1.70 -20.62 4.56
N ALA A 89 1.42 -19.31 4.58
CA ALA A 89 2.09 -18.32 3.75
C ALA A 89 1.91 -16.90 4.28
N VAL A 90 2.74 -15.98 3.78
CA VAL A 90 2.66 -14.55 4.09
C VAL A 90 2.51 -13.74 2.81
N GLY A 91 1.55 -12.82 2.79
CA GLY A 91 1.38 -11.82 1.74
C GLY A 91 1.89 -10.46 2.20
N HIS A 92 2.83 -9.88 1.46
CA HIS A 92 3.34 -8.54 1.71
C HIS A 92 2.77 -7.55 0.70
N ARG A 93 2.11 -6.49 1.18
CA ARG A 93 1.83 -5.34 0.32
C ARG A 93 3.11 -4.56 0.09
N VAL A 94 3.42 -4.29 -1.17
CA VAL A 94 4.53 -3.43 -1.61
C VAL A 94 3.94 -2.26 -2.39
N ALA A 95 4.35 -1.04 -2.06
CA ALA A 95 3.73 0.13 -2.66
C ALA A 95 4.05 0.28 -4.14
N HIS A 96 5.28 0.00 -4.56
CA HIS A 96 5.72 0.27 -5.93
C HIS A 96 6.49 -0.91 -6.53
N GLY A 97 5.96 -1.45 -7.62
CA GLY A 97 6.57 -2.52 -8.39
C GLY A 97 7.28 -2.07 -9.67
N GLY A 98 7.20 -0.76 -9.99
CA GLY A 98 7.74 -0.22 -11.23
C GLY A 98 7.18 -0.93 -12.45
N GLU A 99 8.00 -1.05 -13.48
CA GLU A 99 7.74 -1.89 -14.65
C GLU A 99 8.28 -3.32 -14.46
N LEU A 100 9.04 -3.58 -13.38
CA LEU A 100 9.62 -4.90 -13.10
C LEU A 100 8.58 -5.91 -12.63
N PHE A 101 7.55 -5.45 -11.90
CA PHE A 101 6.57 -6.33 -11.28
C PHE A 101 5.13 -6.01 -11.74
N PRO A 102 4.75 -6.44 -12.97
CA PRO A 102 3.39 -6.21 -13.49
C PRO A 102 2.32 -7.11 -12.85
N LYS A 103 2.71 -7.99 -11.93
CA LYS A 103 1.82 -8.90 -11.17
C LYS A 103 2.45 -9.28 -9.84
N SER A 104 1.65 -9.89 -8.96
CA SER A 104 2.15 -10.48 -7.71
C SER A 104 3.15 -11.59 -8.00
N VAL A 105 4.18 -11.72 -7.16
CA VAL A 105 5.25 -12.70 -7.31
C VAL A 105 5.59 -13.36 -5.97
N LEU A 106 6.09 -14.60 -6.01
CA LEU A 106 6.72 -15.19 -4.83
C LEU A 106 8.05 -14.48 -4.57
N ILE A 107 8.29 -14.19 -3.29
CA ILE A 107 9.50 -13.47 -2.88
C ILE A 107 10.67 -14.45 -2.86
N ASP A 108 11.70 -14.10 -3.60
CA ASP A 108 13.03 -14.67 -3.57
C ASP A 108 14.06 -13.53 -3.53
N LYS A 109 15.35 -13.87 -3.50
CA LYS A 109 16.43 -12.89 -3.45
C LYS A 109 16.36 -11.87 -4.62
N LYS A 110 16.00 -12.32 -5.83
CA LYS A 110 15.89 -11.43 -7.01
C LYS A 110 14.74 -10.45 -6.87
N VAL A 111 13.64 -10.88 -6.27
CA VAL A 111 12.48 -10.01 -5.99
C VAL A 111 12.86 -8.95 -4.96
N VAL A 112 13.56 -9.31 -3.91
CA VAL A 112 14.07 -8.36 -2.90
C VAL A 112 14.98 -7.33 -3.55
N GLU A 113 16.00 -7.76 -4.30
CA GLU A 113 16.93 -6.87 -5.04
C GLU A 113 16.16 -5.96 -6.03
N GLY A 114 15.14 -6.50 -6.70
CA GLY A 114 14.26 -5.74 -7.58
C GLY A 114 13.47 -4.64 -6.84
N ILE A 115 12.89 -4.95 -5.67
CA ILE A 115 12.18 -3.95 -4.84
C ILE A 115 13.16 -2.89 -4.32
N GLU A 116 14.37 -3.28 -3.91
CA GLU A 116 15.43 -2.36 -3.49
C GLU A 116 15.79 -1.37 -4.59
N SER A 117 15.95 -1.85 -5.84
CA SER A 117 16.27 -1.00 -6.99
C SER A 117 15.19 0.02 -7.33
N LEU A 118 13.97 -0.18 -6.86
CA LEU A 118 12.82 0.72 -7.04
C LEU A 118 12.62 1.69 -5.86
N THR A 119 13.53 1.71 -4.90
CA THR A 119 13.39 2.58 -3.71
C THR A 119 13.35 4.05 -4.08
N ASP A 120 14.08 4.49 -5.10
CA ASP A 120 14.05 5.88 -5.57
C ASP A 120 12.68 6.30 -6.12
N LEU A 121 11.88 5.37 -6.65
CA LEU A 121 10.51 5.63 -7.10
C LEU A 121 9.52 5.72 -5.93
N ALA A 122 9.80 5.09 -4.81
CA ALA A 122 8.92 5.09 -3.64
C ALA A 122 9.69 5.16 -2.31
N PRO A 123 10.47 6.23 -2.07
CA PRO A 123 11.38 6.32 -0.93
C PRO A 123 10.69 6.35 0.43
N LEU A 124 9.40 6.71 0.46
CA LEU A 124 8.59 6.73 1.69
C LEU A 124 7.91 5.40 2.00
N HIS A 125 7.91 4.42 1.06
CA HIS A 125 7.09 3.22 1.15
C HIS A 125 7.88 1.92 1.00
N ASN A 126 8.67 1.77 -0.08
CA ASN A 126 9.39 0.51 -0.35
C ASN A 126 10.36 0.11 0.76
N PRO A 127 11.12 1.02 1.43
CA PRO A 127 11.96 0.65 2.56
C PRO A 127 11.20 -0.02 3.70
N GLY A 128 10.01 0.48 4.05
CA GLY A 128 9.17 -0.14 5.07
C GLY A 128 8.68 -1.54 4.67
N SER A 129 8.33 -1.74 3.40
CA SER A 129 7.95 -3.06 2.88
C SER A 129 9.11 -4.04 2.94
N LEU A 130 10.34 -3.63 2.57
CA LEU A 130 11.56 -4.45 2.68
C LEU A 130 11.87 -4.81 4.13
N GLN A 131 11.76 -3.87 5.07
CA GLN A 131 11.93 -4.14 6.49
C GLN A 131 10.97 -5.22 6.97
N GLY A 132 9.71 -5.20 6.52
CA GLY A 132 8.72 -6.23 6.83
C GLY A 132 9.07 -7.59 6.24
N ILE A 133 9.57 -7.65 5.01
CA ILE A 133 10.02 -8.89 4.35
C ILE A 133 11.21 -9.48 5.12
N HIS A 134 12.26 -8.71 5.36
CA HIS A 134 13.45 -9.18 6.10
C HIS A 134 13.12 -9.61 7.54
N ALA A 135 12.23 -8.87 8.20
CA ALA A 135 11.80 -9.24 9.54
C ALA A 135 11.04 -10.59 9.55
N MET A 136 10.23 -10.87 8.52
CA MET A 136 9.57 -12.17 8.38
C MET A 136 10.55 -13.31 8.06
N GLU A 137 11.54 -13.07 7.20
CA GLU A 137 12.62 -14.03 6.93
C GLU A 137 13.40 -14.41 8.19
N GLU A 138 13.66 -13.41 9.06
CA GLU A 138 14.35 -13.63 10.34
C GLU A 138 13.51 -14.43 11.33
N VAL A 139 12.22 -14.12 11.46
CA VAL A 139 11.37 -14.64 12.54
C VAL A 139 10.68 -15.96 12.17
N LEU A 140 10.31 -16.15 10.89
CA LEU A 140 9.73 -17.39 10.35
C LEU A 140 10.50 -17.81 9.08
N PRO A 141 11.73 -18.30 9.23
CA PRO A 141 12.57 -18.68 8.09
C PRO A 141 11.93 -19.82 7.29
N GLY A 142 11.97 -19.66 5.95
CA GLY A 142 11.47 -20.66 5.00
C GLY A 142 9.95 -20.65 4.76
N ILE A 143 9.19 -19.76 5.40
CA ILE A 143 7.76 -19.59 5.07
C ILE A 143 7.61 -19.01 3.67
N PRO A 144 6.71 -19.55 2.83
CA PRO A 144 6.42 -18.96 1.52
C PRO A 144 5.90 -17.54 1.67
N MET A 145 6.50 -16.58 0.94
CA MET A 145 6.10 -15.18 0.95
C MET A 145 5.76 -14.70 -0.46
N ALA A 146 4.75 -13.84 -0.59
CA ALA A 146 4.37 -13.22 -1.86
C ALA A 146 4.36 -11.70 -1.73
N ALA A 147 4.88 -11.00 -2.74
CA ALA A 147 4.77 -9.56 -2.88
C ALA A 147 3.57 -9.21 -3.77
N VAL A 148 2.73 -8.30 -3.29
CA VAL A 148 1.56 -7.76 -3.99
C VAL A 148 1.76 -6.25 -4.13
N PHE A 149 1.87 -5.78 -5.38
CA PHE A 149 2.23 -4.40 -5.67
C PHE A 149 0.99 -3.56 -5.96
N ASP A 150 0.90 -2.38 -5.33
CA ASP A 150 -0.21 -1.44 -5.58
C ASP A 150 -0.27 -0.96 -7.02
N THR A 151 0.88 -0.89 -7.69
CA THR A 151 1.00 -0.44 -9.08
C THR A 151 0.67 -1.52 -10.11
N SER A 152 0.69 -2.80 -9.74
CA SER A 152 0.66 -3.91 -10.70
C SER A 152 -0.62 -3.99 -11.51
N PHE A 153 -1.79 -3.67 -10.94
CA PHE A 153 -3.05 -3.67 -11.68
C PHE A 153 -3.07 -2.64 -12.81
N HIS A 154 -2.37 -1.52 -12.63
CA HIS A 154 -2.28 -0.42 -13.59
C HIS A 154 -1.20 -0.64 -14.66
N SER A 155 -0.44 -1.74 -14.61
CA SER A 155 0.57 -2.08 -15.62
C SER A 155 0.00 -2.30 -17.02
N THR A 156 -1.32 -2.44 -17.13
CA THR A 156 -2.04 -2.63 -18.40
C THR A 156 -2.43 -1.32 -19.09
N MET A 157 -2.15 -0.15 -18.47
CA MET A 157 -2.41 1.15 -19.12
C MET A 157 -1.62 1.28 -20.42
N PRO A 158 -2.24 1.80 -21.50
CA PRO A 158 -1.55 2.06 -22.75
C PRO A 158 -0.65 3.33 -22.67
N PRO A 159 0.31 3.49 -23.60
CA PRO A 159 1.27 4.61 -23.57
C PRO A 159 0.63 6.00 -23.48
N GLU A 160 -0.47 6.22 -24.16
CA GLU A 160 -1.23 7.49 -24.13
C GLU A 160 -1.82 7.82 -22.76
N ALA A 161 -1.99 6.82 -21.87
CA ALA A 161 -2.47 7.02 -20.52
C ALA A 161 -1.33 7.16 -19.50
N TYR A 162 -0.18 6.51 -19.74
CA TYR A 162 0.89 6.55 -18.75
C TYR A 162 2.03 7.53 -19.05
N LEU A 163 2.23 7.98 -20.30
CA LEU A 163 3.30 8.92 -20.63
C LEU A 163 2.91 10.35 -20.24
N TYR A 164 3.82 11.05 -19.59
CA TYR A 164 3.70 12.48 -19.39
C TYR A 164 4.23 13.24 -20.61
N ALA A 165 3.64 14.38 -20.90
CA ALA A 165 4.06 15.29 -21.98
C ALA A 165 5.31 16.10 -21.59
N VAL A 166 6.39 15.40 -21.24
CA VAL A 166 7.74 15.92 -20.97
C VAL A 166 8.72 15.27 -21.94
N PRO A 167 9.97 15.76 -22.09
CA PRO A 167 10.95 15.10 -22.95
C PRO A 167 11.04 13.61 -22.67
N TYR A 168 10.90 12.79 -23.72
CA TYR A 168 10.82 11.33 -23.65
C TYR A 168 12.03 10.69 -22.93
N GLU A 169 13.18 11.38 -22.96
CA GLU A 169 14.39 10.94 -22.26
C GLU A 169 14.21 10.76 -20.75
N TYR A 170 13.26 11.45 -20.11
CA TYR A 170 12.98 11.27 -18.68
C TYR A 170 12.23 9.95 -18.41
N TYR A 171 11.37 9.52 -19.34
CA TYR A 171 10.85 8.16 -19.27
C TYR A 171 11.97 7.14 -19.50
N ASP A 172 12.81 7.35 -20.49
CA ASP A 172 13.86 6.41 -20.88
C ASP A 172 14.91 6.20 -19.78
N LYS A 173 15.37 7.30 -19.18
CA LYS A 173 16.43 7.28 -18.15
C LYS A 173 15.92 6.94 -16.76
N TYR A 174 14.79 7.54 -16.37
CA TYR A 174 14.31 7.56 -14.99
C TYR A 174 12.97 6.89 -14.79
N ARG A 175 12.38 6.35 -15.85
CA ARG A 175 11.06 5.72 -15.84
C ARG A 175 9.97 6.68 -15.30
N VAL A 176 10.06 7.96 -15.63
CA VAL A 176 9.06 8.96 -15.26
C VAL A 176 7.83 8.76 -16.12
N ARG A 177 6.81 8.16 -15.50
CA ARG A 177 5.51 7.85 -16.10
C ARG A 177 4.44 7.77 -15.01
N ARG A 178 3.16 7.75 -15.40
CA ARG A 178 2.09 7.37 -14.48
C ARG A 178 2.18 5.89 -14.17
N TYR A 179 2.16 5.53 -12.86
CA TYR A 179 2.06 4.15 -12.40
C TYR A 179 0.69 3.86 -11.81
N GLY A 180 0.12 4.81 -11.08
CA GLY A 180 -1.09 4.60 -10.30
C GLY A 180 -0.87 3.74 -9.06
N PHE A 181 -1.80 3.81 -8.13
CA PHE A 181 -1.73 3.09 -6.85
C PHE A 181 -3.11 2.56 -6.48
N HIS A 182 -3.23 1.91 -5.31
CA HIS A 182 -4.46 1.24 -4.87
C HIS A 182 -4.94 0.14 -5.84
N GLY A 183 -4.05 -0.38 -6.69
CA GLY A 183 -4.41 -1.32 -7.75
C GLY A 183 -5.08 -2.58 -7.24
N THR A 184 -4.65 -3.11 -6.08
CA THR A 184 -5.31 -4.26 -5.43
C THR A 184 -6.77 -3.94 -5.10
N SER A 185 -7.04 -2.75 -4.56
CA SER A 185 -8.40 -2.30 -4.24
C SER A 185 -9.24 -2.11 -5.50
N HIS A 186 -8.72 -1.43 -6.51
CA HIS A 186 -9.43 -1.19 -7.77
C HIS A 186 -9.80 -2.49 -8.47
N LYS A 187 -8.88 -3.46 -8.51
CA LYS A 187 -9.14 -4.79 -9.08
C LYS A 187 -10.24 -5.53 -8.32
N ASP A 188 -10.10 -5.64 -6.99
CA ASP A 188 -11.03 -6.39 -6.13
C ASP A 188 -12.45 -5.79 -6.20
N VAL A 189 -12.55 -4.46 -6.13
CA VAL A 189 -13.83 -3.75 -6.21
C VAL A 189 -14.47 -3.90 -7.59
N ALA A 190 -13.69 -3.80 -8.68
CA ALA A 190 -14.22 -3.98 -10.03
C ALA A 190 -14.79 -5.39 -10.24
N GLU A 191 -14.07 -6.42 -9.79
CA GLU A 191 -14.51 -7.81 -9.89
C GLU A 191 -15.77 -8.05 -9.06
N LYS A 192 -15.79 -7.62 -7.80
CA LYS A 192 -16.94 -7.79 -6.89
C LYS A 192 -18.15 -6.99 -7.33
N ALA A 193 -17.98 -5.76 -7.79
CA ALA A 193 -19.10 -4.93 -8.27
C ALA A 193 -19.77 -5.54 -9.50
N ALA A 194 -19.00 -6.04 -10.46
CA ALA A 194 -19.56 -6.73 -11.61
C ALA A 194 -20.32 -7.99 -11.21
N ALA A 195 -19.74 -8.83 -10.35
CA ALA A 195 -20.37 -10.03 -9.83
C ALA A 195 -21.69 -9.71 -9.09
N PHE A 196 -21.69 -8.64 -8.28
CA PHE A 196 -22.88 -8.19 -7.54
C PHE A 196 -24.07 -7.85 -8.44
N VAL A 197 -23.80 -7.29 -9.63
CA VAL A 197 -24.85 -6.98 -10.63
C VAL A 197 -25.02 -8.09 -11.68
N GLY A 198 -24.46 -9.27 -11.46
CA GLY A 198 -24.60 -10.44 -12.34
C GLY A 198 -23.86 -10.33 -13.69
N LYS A 199 -22.77 -9.54 -13.74
CA LYS A 199 -21.94 -9.33 -14.93
C LYS A 199 -20.56 -9.92 -14.74
N ASP A 200 -19.91 -10.25 -15.86
CA ASP A 200 -18.48 -10.56 -15.90
C ASP A 200 -17.66 -9.27 -16.03
N TRP A 201 -16.77 -9.00 -15.08
CA TRP A 201 -15.92 -7.83 -15.11
C TRP A 201 -14.96 -7.80 -16.30
N LYS A 202 -14.61 -8.99 -16.86
CA LYS A 202 -13.82 -9.11 -18.08
C LYS A 202 -14.59 -8.78 -19.37
N GLN A 203 -15.88 -8.53 -19.25
CA GLN A 203 -16.75 -8.11 -20.35
C GLN A 203 -17.43 -6.77 -20.07
N SER A 204 -16.97 -6.05 -19.06
CA SER A 204 -17.57 -4.81 -18.58
C SER A 204 -16.58 -3.64 -18.63
N LYS A 205 -17.14 -2.43 -18.70
CA LYS A 205 -16.43 -1.18 -18.45
C LYS A 205 -16.88 -0.63 -17.11
N ILE A 206 -15.94 -0.39 -16.21
CA ILE A 206 -16.21 -0.07 -14.80
C ILE A 206 -15.34 1.10 -14.38
N VAL A 207 -15.91 2.05 -13.66
CA VAL A 207 -15.17 3.08 -12.93
C VAL A 207 -15.19 2.72 -11.46
N THR A 208 -14.03 2.63 -10.84
CA THR A 208 -13.89 2.33 -9.42
C THR A 208 -13.35 3.55 -8.68
N CYS A 209 -13.89 3.81 -7.50
CA CYS A 209 -13.46 4.90 -6.61
C CYS A 209 -12.95 4.29 -5.30
N HIS A 210 -11.67 4.48 -5.03
CA HIS A 210 -11.06 4.20 -3.72
C HIS A 210 -11.04 5.51 -2.94
N LEU A 211 -11.96 5.67 -1.97
CA LEU A 211 -12.14 6.91 -1.20
C LEU A 211 -11.79 6.66 0.26
N GLY A 212 -10.60 7.06 0.65
CA GLY A 212 -10.06 7.01 2.00
C GLY A 212 -9.22 8.26 2.28
N SER A 213 -8.35 8.21 3.28
CA SER A 213 -7.36 9.29 3.52
C SER A 213 -6.47 9.53 2.28
N GLY A 214 -6.08 8.47 1.56
CA GLY A 214 -5.67 8.52 0.17
C GLY A 214 -6.87 8.19 -0.72
N ALA A 215 -7.02 8.87 -1.85
CA ALA A 215 -8.15 8.67 -2.77
C ALA A 215 -7.68 8.56 -4.22
N SER A 216 -8.33 7.69 -4.99
CA SER A 216 -8.07 7.53 -6.43
C SER A 216 -9.29 7.00 -7.17
N ILE A 217 -9.34 7.27 -8.47
CA ILE A 217 -10.31 6.71 -9.39
C ILE A 217 -9.55 5.92 -10.45
N ALA A 218 -10.11 4.80 -10.90
CA ALA A 218 -9.56 4.04 -12.01
C ALA A 218 -10.66 3.65 -13.00
N ALA A 219 -10.32 3.72 -14.29
CA ALA A 219 -11.12 3.18 -15.37
C ALA A 219 -10.65 1.76 -15.67
N VAL A 220 -11.58 0.82 -15.62
CA VAL A 220 -11.34 -0.60 -15.87
C VAL A 220 -12.14 -1.03 -17.11
N GLU A 221 -11.46 -1.48 -18.13
CA GLU A 221 -12.07 -1.98 -19.35
C GLU A 221 -11.69 -3.46 -19.56
N TYR A 222 -12.71 -4.32 -19.59
CA TYR A 222 -12.57 -5.75 -19.83
C TYR A 222 -11.53 -6.43 -18.94
N GLY A 223 -11.55 -6.08 -17.64
CA GLY A 223 -10.65 -6.65 -16.64
C GLY A 223 -9.25 -6.03 -16.58
N LYS A 224 -9.01 -4.95 -17.33
CA LYS A 224 -7.72 -4.23 -17.38
C LYS A 224 -7.90 -2.79 -16.89
N SER A 225 -6.95 -2.29 -16.12
CA SER A 225 -6.86 -0.85 -15.85
C SER A 225 -6.39 -0.13 -17.12
N VAL A 226 -7.17 0.84 -17.59
CA VAL A 226 -6.84 1.63 -18.79
C VAL A 226 -6.49 3.06 -18.44
N GLU A 227 -6.90 3.56 -17.27
CA GLU A 227 -6.58 4.88 -16.76
C GLU A 227 -6.72 4.91 -15.23
N THR A 228 -5.96 5.76 -14.55
CA THR A 228 -6.11 6.01 -13.11
C THR A 228 -5.69 7.42 -12.75
N SER A 229 -6.25 7.97 -11.68
CA SER A 229 -6.02 9.36 -11.27
C SER A 229 -4.68 9.60 -10.56
N MET A 230 -4.13 8.63 -9.83
CA MET A 230 -2.80 8.77 -9.24
C MET A 230 -1.73 8.61 -10.33
N GLY A 231 -0.62 9.34 -10.17
CA GLY A 231 0.40 9.48 -11.19
C GLY A 231 1.67 8.68 -10.94
N PHE A 232 2.81 9.35 -11.17
CA PHE A 232 4.15 8.89 -10.84
C PHE A 232 4.28 8.64 -9.33
N THR A 233 3.65 9.50 -8.53
CA THR A 233 3.52 9.38 -7.08
C THR A 233 2.03 9.33 -6.68
N PRO A 234 1.70 8.93 -5.45
CA PRO A 234 0.31 8.94 -4.97
C PRO A 234 -0.20 10.34 -4.58
N VAL A 235 0.34 11.42 -5.16
CA VAL A 235 -0.07 12.81 -4.92
C VAL A 235 -1.06 13.28 -5.97
N GLU A 236 -0.79 12.99 -7.26
CA GLU A 236 -1.61 13.41 -8.40
C GLU A 236 -3.04 12.86 -8.31
N GLY A 237 -4.00 13.58 -8.87
CA GLY A 237 -5.39 13.17 -9.00
C GLY A 237 -6.33 13.88 -8.03
N LEU A 238 -7.12 13.13 -7.30
CA LEU A 238 -8.12 13.68 -6.39
C LEU A 238 -7.51 14.45 -5.22
N VAL A 239 -8.23 15.46 -4.74
CA VAL A 239 -7.95 16.07 -3.42
C VAL A 239 -8.11 14.99 -2.35
N MET A 240 -7.15 14.88 -1.44
CA MET A 240 -7.11 13.83 -0.42
C MET A 240 -7.09 14.43 1.00
N GLY A 241 -7.08 13.60 2.02
CA GLY A 241 -7.06 14.07 3.41
C GLY A 241 -5.93 15.07 3.70
N SER A 242 -4.70 14.77 3.26
CA SER A 242 -3.52 15.62 3.48
C SER A 242 -2.70 15.90 2.22
N ARG A 243 -3.05 15.28 1.09
CA ARG A 243 -2.36 15.45 -0.20
C ARG A 243 -3.14 16.39 -1.09
N THR A 244 -2.41 17.20 -1.85
CA THR A 244 -3.02 18.24 -2.68
C THR A 244 -3.93 17.71 -3.78
N GLY A 245 -3.66 16.53 -4.35
CA GLY A 245 -4.22 16.13 -5.63
C GLY A 245 -3.57 16.93 -6.76
N ASP A 246 -4.31 17.13 -7.85
CA ASP A 246 -3.85 17.91 -8.98
C ASP A 246 -3.55 19.36 -8.56
N LEU A 247 -2.40 19.82 -8.95
CA LEU A 247 -1.92 21.17 -8.73
C LEU A 247 -1.19 21.65 -9.98
N ASP A 248 -1.47 22.86 -10.41
CA ASP A 248 -0.72 23.50 -11.50
C ASP A 248 0.77 23.58 -11.15
N VAL A 249 1.63 23.13 -12.08
CA VAL A 249 3.08 23.12 -11.88
C VAL A 249 3.63 24.53 -11.67
N GLY A 250 3.06 25.54 -12.33
CA GLY A 250 3.42 26.95 -12.14
C GLY A 250 3.06 27.42 -10.72
N ALA A 251 1.91 27.03 -10.19
CA ALA A 251 1.52 27.34 -8.82
C ALA A 251 2.44 26.66 -7.82
N PHE A 252 2.83 25.39 -8.07
CA PHE A 252 3.81 24.66 -7.27
C PHE A 252 5.16 25.41 -7.17
N MET A 253 5.70 25.80 -8.33
CA MET A 253 6.98 26.52 -8.42
C MET A 253 6.87 27.94 -7.80
N TYR A 254 5.76 28.64 -8.00
CA TYR A 254 5.52 29.96 -7.44
C TYR A 254 5.49 29.94 -5.89
N ILE A 255 4.79 28.99 -5.29
CA ILE A 255 4.76 28.83 -3.82
C ILE A 255 6.16 28.51 -3.29
N MET A 256 6.86 27.58 -3.95
CA MET A 256 8.21 27.18 -3.57
C MET A 256 9.17 28.38 -3.55
N ASP A 257 9.12 29.22 -4.59
CA ASP A 257 9.95 30.42 -4.71
C ASP A 257 9.56 31.50 -3.68
N LYS A 258 8.27 31.81 -3.52
CA LYS A 258 7.77 32.85 -2.62
C LYS A 258 8.05 32.55 -1.15
N GLU A 259 7.92 31.30 -0.76
CA GLU A 259 8.14 30.85 0.62
C GLU A 259 9.60 30.42 0.90
N GLY A 260 10.46 30.42 -0.14
CA GLY A 260 11.85 29.96 -0.04
C GLY A 260 11.97 28.48 0.34
N LEU A 261 11.03 27.63 -0.09
CA LEU A 261 10.98 26.23 0.31
C LEU A 261 12.01 25.39 -0.45
N THR A 262 12.69 24.51 0.26
CA THR A 262 13.46 23.44 -0.34
C THR A 262 12.53 22.39 -0.99
N THR A 263 13.06 21.60 -1.91
CA THR A 263 12.31 20.47 -2.52
C THR A 263 11.71 19.53 -1.45
N LYS A 264 12.43 19.29 -0.34
CA LYS A 264 11.96 18.44 0.77
C LYS A 264 10.78 19.07 1.52
N GLU A 265 10.82 20.37 1.74
CA GLU A 265 9.73 21.10 2.39
C GLU A 265 8.51 21.18 1.49
N MET A 266 8.70 21.43 0.19
CA MET A 266 7.62 21.40 -0.78
C MET A 266 7.00 20.02 -0.91
N ASN A 267 7.80 18.94 -0.92
CA ASN A 267 7.30 17.57 -0.87
C ASN A 267 6.46 17.32 0.41
N THR A 268 6.88 17.85 1.55
CA THR A 268 6.11 17.78 2.81
C THR A 268 4.80 18.55 2.70
N LEU A 269 4.81 19.73 2.08
CA LEU A 269 3.62 20.56 1.88
C LEU A 269 2.57 19.80 1.06
N VAL A 270 2.92 19.29 -0.13
CA VAL A 270 1.96 18.64 -1.03
C VAL A 270 1.47 17.28 -0.52
N ASN A 271 2.25 16.57 0.32
CA ASN A 271 1.89 15.25 0.83
C ASN A 271 1.20 15.26 2.20
N LYS A 272 1.49 16.25 3.08
CA LYS A 272 1.11 16.19 4.49
C LYS A 272 0.37 17.42 5.01
N LYS A 273 0.45 18.55 4.31
CA LYS A 273 -0.10 19.84 4.77
C LYS A 273 -1.13 20.44 3.81
N SER A 274 -1.48 19.72 2.75
CA SER A 274 -2.43 20.12 1.71
C SER A 274 -3.72 19.32 1.79
N GLY A 275 -4.48 19.27 0.72
CA GLY A 275 -5.75 18.58 0.67
C GLY A 275 -6.77 19.17 1.64
N LEU A 276 -7.62 18.32 2.22
CA LEU A 276 -8.65 18.75 3.16
C LEU A 276 -8.04 19.44 4.39
N VAL A 277 -6.95 18.91 4.94
CA VAL A 277 -6.21 19.54 6.05
C VAL A 277 -5.79 20.96 5.72
N GLY A 278 -5.23 21.17 4.52
CA GLY A 278 -4.76 22.49 4.11
C GLY A 278 -5.91 23.48 3.91
N ILE A 279 -6.99 23.05 3.27
CA ILE A 279 -8.16 23.91 2.97
C ILE A 279 -8.96 24.24 4.24
N THR A 280 -9.10 23.28 5.16
CA THR A 280 -9.98 23.42 6.33
C THR A 280 -9.26 23.87 7.59
N GLY A 281 -7.93 23.97 7.57
CA GLY A 281 -7.13 24.29 8.76
C GLY A 281 -7.05 23.15 9.77
N GLY A 282 -7.12 21.88 9.32
CA GLY A 282 -6.83 20.72 10.18
C GLY A 282 -7.80 19.54 10.12
N LYS A 283 -8.95 19.64 9.45
CA LYS A 283 -9.88 18.52 9.28
C LYS A 283 -9.45 17.63 8.10
N GLN A 284 -9.37 16.31 8.32
CA GLN A 284 -8.95 15.32 7.31
C GLN A 284 -10.12 14.58 6.67
N ASP A 285 -11.29 14.60 7.29
CA ASP A 285 -12.48 13.89 6.83
C ASP A 285 -13.49 14.85 6.20
N MET A 286 -14.21 14.34 5.19
CA MET A 286 -15.33 15.02 4.54
C MET A 286 -16.63 14.84 5.33
#